data_3af4f3e6d867b51186520a0b35ef0b4c
#
_entry.id   3af4f3e6d867b51186520a0b35ef0b4c
#
_cell.length_a   1.000
_cell.length_b   1.000
_cell.length_c   1.000
_cell.angle_alpha   90.00
_cell.angle_beta   90.00
_cell.angle_gamma   90.00
#
_symmetry.space_group_name_H-M   'P 1'
#
loop_
_entity.id
_entity.type
_entity.pdbx_description
1 polymer ?
#
loop_
_entity_poly.entity_id
_entity_poly.type
_entity_poly.pdbx_seq_one_letter_code
_entity_poly.pdbx_strand_id
1 'polypeptide(L)'
;MTTQDPRNAGGRDAGASASPLDTVAADSPRPSESTVRIGLVLPDVMGTYGDDGNSLVLRQRLRWRGYDAEIVRITLEDEVPDSCDLYTVGGGEDAAQKLASRHLSASPGLQRAVERGAPVLAICAGMQVFGEWFVVSDGSRAPGLGLLDVTTTPQASRSIGELAVTPQVAGLTQPLTGFENHMGATVLGPDAAPLGRVTSGVGNGVPADQQIPAGGLVEGVVQGSIIATYMHGPALARNPELADLLLCRALGVDSLPPVEVAAVEQLRRERIAAARR
;
A
#
# COMPACT_ATOMS: atom_id res chain seq x y z
N MET A 1 -15.80 47.08 59.12
CA MET A 1 -16.18 45.67 59.30
C MET A 1 -16.13 45.06 57.88
N THR A 2 -15.03 44.44 57.55
CA THR A 2 -14.74 43.90 56.23
C THR A 2 -14.29 42.48 56.43
N THR A 3 -15.08 41.53 56.03
CA THR A 3 -14.76 40.11 56.07
C THR A 3 -14.03 39.72 54.79
N GLN A 4 -12.79 39.23 54.92
CA GLN A 4 -12.02 38.60 53.86
C GLN A 4 -12.45 37.15 53.71
N ASP A 5 -12.64 36.71 52.48
CA ASP A 5 -12.85 35.31 52.08
C ASP A 5 -11.50 34.76 51.56
N PRO A 6 -10.95 33.67 52.12
CA PRO A 6 -9.75 33.04 51.64
C PRO A 6 -10.09 31.78 50.85
N ARG A 7 -10.21 31.89 49.55
CA ARG A 7 -10.25 30.73 48.62
C ARG A 7 -9.50 31.06 47.36
N ASN A 8 -8.26 30.62 47.25
CA ASN A 8 -7.76 29.97 46.06
C ASN A 8 -6.28 29.62 46.21
N ALA A 9 -5.96 28.38 46.43
CA ALA A 9 -4.65 27.82 46.13
C ALA A 9 -4.86 26.39 45.66
N GLY A 10 -4.79 26.18 44.39
CA GLY A 10 -4.92 24.88 43.76
C GLY A 10 -4.33 24.91 42.35
N GLY A 11 -3.01 25.14 42.25
CA GLY A 11 -2.28 24.89 41.03
C GLY A 11 -2.32 23.41 40.72
N ARG A 12 -2.98 23.03 39.64
CA ARG A 12 -2.82 21.69 39.04
C ARG A 12 -1.72 21.80 37.99
N ASP A 13 -0.56 21.27 38.33
CA ASP A 13 0.43 20.87 37.36
C ASP A 13 -0.21 19.81 36.45
N ALA A 14 -0.62 20.25 35.28
CA ALA A 14 -0.93 19.36 34.18
C ALA A 14 0.41 18.83 33.65
N GLY A 15 0.83 17.67 34.13
CA GLY A 15 1.92 16.93 33.54
C GLY A 15 1.63 16.74 32.05
N ALA A 16 2.42 17.37 31.20
CA ALA A 16 2.43 17.13 29.79
C ALA A 16 2.79 15.66 29.58
N SER A 17 1.81 14.84 29.21
CA SER A 17 2.07 13.48 28.75
C SER A 17 2.87 13.60 27.47
N ALA A 18 4.11 13.13 27.49
CA ALA A 18 4.94 13.03 26.30
C ALA A 18 4.16 12.29 25.20
N SER A 19 4.12 12.88 24.01
CA SER A 19 3.53 12.24 22.83
C SER A 19 4.25 10.91 22.58
N PRO A 20 3.54 9.83 22.17
CA PRO A 20 4.18 8.57 21.78
C PRO A 20 5.21 8.70 20.64
N LEU A 21 5.39 9.90 20.10
CA LEU A 21 6.27 10.23 18.98
C LEU A 21 7.69 10.64 19.41
N ASP A 22 7.96 10.79 20.72
CA ASP A 22 9.25 11.33 21.22
C ASP A 22 10.38 10.29 21.37
N THR A 23 10.19 9.05 20.90
CA THR A 23 11.18 7.96 21.03
C THR A 23 11.83 7.56 19.70
N VAL A 24 12.26 8.51 18.87
CA VAL A 24 13.16 8.22 17.75
C VAL A 24 14.60 8.44 18.23
N ALA A 25 15.37 7.33 18.30
CA ALA A 25 16.75 7.37 18.72
C ALA A 25 17.61 8.33 17.87
N ALA A 26 18.50 9.08 18.53
CA ALA A 26 19.29 10.17 17.95
C ALA A 26 20.43 9.73 17.01
N ASP A 27 20.44 8.49 16.51
CA ASP A 27 21.52 7.92 15.69
C ASP A 27 21.01 7.48 14.29
N SER A 28 20.15 8.30 13.69
CA SER A 28 19.69 8.07 12.32
C SER A 28 20.72 8.59 11.31
N PRO A 29 20.97 7.90 10.19
CA PRO A 29 21.77 8.46 9.11
C PRO A 29 21.16 9.81 8.72
N ARG A 30 22.03 10.81 8.49
CA ARG A 30 21.57 12.16 8.15
C ARG A 30 20.67 12.07 6.91
N PRO A 31 19.46 12.68 6.96
CA PRO A 31 18.57 12.72 5.80
C PRO A 31 19.33 13.32 4.61
N SER A 32 19.03 12.85 3.39
CA SER A 32 19.50 13.50 2.18
C SER A 32 19.02 14.96 2.19
N GLU A 33 19.79 15.89 1.64
CA GLU A 33 19.40 17.30 1.52
C GLU A 33 18.19 17.48 0.59
N SER A 34 17.74 16.43 -0.11
CA SER A 34 16.61 16.45 -1.04
C SER A 34 15.35 15.88 -0.39
N THR A 35 14.21 16.51 -0.68
CA THR A 35 12.87 16.06 -0.29
C THR A 35 12.51 14.78 -1.05
N VAL A 36 12.07 13.72 -0.34
CA VAL A 36 11.56 12.47 -0.94
C VAL A 36 10.17 12.73 -1.51
N ARG A 37 9.98 12.44 -2.79
CA ARG A 37 8.75 12.69 -3.53
C ARG A 37 7.95 11.41 -3.72
N ILE A 38 6.74 11.36 -3.14
CA ILE A 38 5.82 10.24 -3.21
C ILE A 38 4.73 10.57 -4.22
N GLY A 39 4.72 9.91 -5.38
CA GLY A 39 3.69 10.07 -6.40
C GLY A 39 2.41 9.35 -5.98
N LEU A 40 1.33 10.09 -5.72
CA LEU A 40 -0.01 9.57 -5.51
C LEU A 40 -0.76 9.66 -6.84
N VAL A 41 -0.89 8.53 -7.52
CA VAL A 41 -1.34 8.46 -8.91
C VAL A 41 -2.85 8.28 -8.99
N LEU A 42 -3.51 9.17 -9.71
CA LEU A 42 -4.94 9.19 -10.02
C LEU A 42 -5.85 9.05 -8.78
N PRO A 43 -5.61 9.80 -7.68
CA PRO A 43 -6.43 9.69 -6.47
C PRO A 43 -7.87 10.17 -6.67
N ASP A 44 -8.13 10.90 -7.73
CA ASP A 44 -9.46 11.38 -8.17
C ASP A 44 -10.33 10.26 -8.73
N VAL A 45 -9.76 9.16 -9.18
CA VAL A 45 -10.48 8.01 -9.75
C VAL A 45 -10.08 6.66 -9.14
N MET A 46 -8.84 6.51 -8.63
CA MET A 46 -8.27 5.27 -8.10
C MET A 46 -8.00 5.35 -6.57
N GLY A 47 -8.97 5.83 -5.80
CA GLY A 47 -8.83 6.01 -4.35
C GLY A 47 -10.06 5.58 -3.55
N THR A 48 -10.94 4.77 -4.13
CA THR A 48 -12.28 4.46 -3.62
C THR A 48 -12.31 3.91 -2.20
N TYR A 49 -11.30 3.13 -1.80
CA TYR A 49 -11.24 2.46 -0.49
C TYR A 49 -10.29 3.12 0.51
N GLY A 50 -9.91 4.38 0.28
CA GLY A 50 -8.98 5.11 1.14
C GLY A 50 -7.52 4.70 0.96
N ASP A 51 -7.17 4.14 -0.20
CA ASP A 51 -5.81 3.67 -0.53
C ASP A 51 -4.79 4.81 -0.62
N ASP A 52 -5.24 6.07 -0.77
CA ASP A 52 -4.44 7.30 -0.62
C ASP A 52 -3.68 7.32 0.72
N GLY A 53 -4.24 6.68 1.74
CA GLY A 53 -3.61 6.50 3.04
C GLY A 53 -2.26 5.81 3.00
N ASN A 54 -1.96 5.02 1.96
CA ASN A 54 -0.64 4.40 1.79
C ASN A 54 0.46 5.46 1.60
N SER A 55 0.21 6.50 0.80
CA SER A 55 1.13 7.63 0.64
C SER A 55 1.34 8.40 1.94
N LEU A 56 0.26 8.57 2.74
CA LEU A 56 0.35 9.21 4.05
C LEU A 56 1.21 8.41 5.03
N VAL A 57 1.07 7.08 5.05
CA VAL A 57 1.90 6.19 5.86
C VAL A 57 3.37 6.30 5.47
N LEU A 58 3.69 6.21 4.18
CA LEU A 58 5.06 6.35 3.68
C LEU A 58 5.68 7.69 4.09
N ARG A 59 4.98 8.80 3.82
CA ARG A 59 5.42 10.13 4.22
C ARG A 59 5.66 10.24 5.73
N GLN A 60 4.73 9.72 6.54
CA GLN A 60 4.86 9.81 7.99
C GLN A 60 6.02 8.96 8.52
N ARG A 61 6.24 7.78 7.97
CA ARG A 61 7.38 6.91 8.34
C ARG A 61 8.73 7.52 7.97
N LEU A 62 8.82 8.26 6.85
CA LEU A 62 9.98 9.06 6.49
C LEU A 62 10.21 10.19 7.50
N ARG A 63 9.16 10.97 7.82
CA ARG A 63 9.25 12.09 8.77
C ARG A 63 9.65 11.66 10.18
N TRP A 64 9.19 10.52 10.66
CA TRP A 64 9.63 9.97 11.93
C TRP A 64 11.13 9.63 11.97
N ARG A 65 11.74 9.48 10.80
CA ARG A 65 13.19 9.25 10.64
C ARG A 65 13.97 10.51 10.25
N GLY A 66 13.32 11.67 10.28
CA GLY A 66 13.95 12.96 9.97
C GLY A 66 14.12 13.26 8.48
N TYR A 67 13.55 12.44 7.59
CA TYR A 67 13.54 12.75 6.16
C TYR A 67 12.47 13.80 5.84
N ASP A 68 12.79 14.77 4.98
CA ASP A 68 11.78 15.60 4.36
C ASP A 68 11.05 14.81 3.28
N ALA A 69 9.72 14.88 3.25
CA ALA A 69 8.91 14.10 2.33
C ALA A 69 7.61 14.80 1.95
N GLU A 70 7.30 14.80 0.65
CA GLU A 70 6.08 15.36 0.09
C GLU A 70 5.27 14.31 -0.68
N ILE A 71 3.96 14.55 -0.80
CA ILE A 71 3.07 13.77 -1.66
C ILE A 71 2.73 14.62 -2.86
N VAL A 72 3.13 14.15 -4.04
CA VAL A 72 2.79 14.73 -5.33
C VAL A 72 1.49 14.10 -5.80
N ARG A 73 0.38 14.83 -5.73
CA ARG A 73 -0.91 14.36 -6.28
C ARG A 73 -0.88 14.48 -7.80
N ILE A 74 -1.18 13.40 -8.49
CA ILE A 74 -1.17 13.29 -9.94
C ILE A 74 -2.57 12.88 -10.37
N THR A 75 -3.35 13.81 -10.89
CA THR A 75 -4.75 13.62 -11.28
C THR A 75 -4.88 13.30 -12.77
N LEU A 76 -6.11 13.07 -13.26
CA LEU A 76 -6.36 12.88 -14.69
C LEU A 76 -6.01 14.10 -15.56
N GLU A 77 -5.83 15.28 -14.95
CA GLU A 77 -5.44 16.51 -15.66
C GLU A 77 -3.91 16.63 -15.81
N ASP A 78 -3.14 15.78 -15.10
CA ASP A 78 -1.70 15.86 -15.04
C ASP A 78 -1.03 14.77 -15.89
N GLU A 79 0.11 15.07 -16.49
CA GLU A 79 1.03 14.03 -16.95
C GLU A 79 1.73 13.39 -15.73
N VAL A 80 1.88 12.06 -15.75
CA VAL A 80 2.59 11.38 -14.67
C VAL A 80 4.09 11.69 -14.77
N PRO A 81 4.69 12.39 -13.79
CA PRO A 81 6.13 12.64 -13.78
C PRO A 81 6.88 11.31 -13.56
N ASP A 82 8.02 11.15 -14.21
CA ASP A 82 8.93 10.04 -13.95
C ASP A 82 9.92 10.31 -12.80
N SER A 83 9.85 11.50 -12.18
CA SER A 83 10.84 12.02 -11.23
C SER A 83 10.47 11.83 -9.76
N CYS A 84 9.36 11.15 -9.41
CA CYS A 84 9.11 10.79 -8.03
C CYS A 84 9.97 9.59 -7.61
N ASP A 85 10.30 9.52 -6.32
CA ASP A 85 11.16 8.49 -5.76
C ASP A 85 10.42 7.16 -5.56
N LEU A 86 9.10 7.23 -5.35
CA LEU A 86 8.19 6.08 -5.32
C LEU A 86 6.78 6.50 -5.69
N TYR A 87 5.92 5.52 -6.04
CA TYR A 87 4.55 5.77 -6.46
C TYR A 87 3.56 4.85 -5.75
N THR A 88 2.34 5.35 -5.54
CA THR A 88 1.20 4.57 -5.06
C THR A 88 0.02 4.74 -6.02
N VAL A 89 -0.64 3.63 -6.33
CA VAL A 89 -1.84 3.58 -7.17
C VAL A 89 -2.91 2.83 -6.40
N GLY A 90 -4.06 3.42 -6.17
CA GLY A 90 -5.14 2.82 -5.40
C GLY A 90 -6.03 1.88 -6.23
N GLY A 91 -7.09 1.40 -5.57
CA GLY A 91 -8.17 0.63 -6.19
C GLY A 91 -9.28 1.53 -6.73
N GLY A 92 -10.13 0.97 -7.60
CA GLY A 92 -11.26 1.68 -8.20
C GLY A 92 -12.24 0.72 -8.85
N GLU A 93 -13.40 1.24 -9.21
CA GLU A 93 -14.43 0.50 -9.94
C GLU A 93 -14.13 0.46 -11.45
N ASP A 94 -14.82 -0.39 -12.20
CA ASP A 94 -14.57 -0.68 -13.62
C ASP A 94 -14.42 0.56 -14.52
N ALA A 95 -15.26 1.59 -14.34
CA ALA A 95 -15.19 2.81 -15.14
C ALA A 95 -13.90 3.59 -14.86
N ALA A 96 -13.54 3.70 -13.59
CA ALA A 96 -12.29 4.31 -13.13
C ALA A 96 -11.07 3.53 -13.62
N GLN A 97 -11.13 2.21 -13.56
CA GLN A 97 -10.10 1.29 -14.02
C GLN A 97 -9.79 1.44 -15.51
N LYS A 98 -10.85 1.44 -16.36
CA LYS A 98 -10.71 1.69 -17.81
C LYS A 98 -10.13 3.08 -18.10
N LEU A 99 -10.54 4.10 -17.35
CA LEU A 99 -10.06 5.46 -17.49
C LEU A 99 -8.59 5.57 -17.09
N ALA A 100 -8.23 4.99 -15.94
CA ALA A 100 -6.84 4.94 -15.46
C ALA A 100 -5.91 4.23 -16.45
N SER A 101 -6.32 3.07 -16.97
CA SER A 101 -5.54 2.34 -17.98
C SER A 101 -5.27 3.20 -19.22
N ARG A 102 -6.28 3.88 -19.75
CA ARG A 102 -6.12 4.78 -20.93
C ARG A 102 -5.20 5.96 -20.63
N HIS A 103 -5.39 6.62 -19.48
CA HIS A 103 -4.61 7.79 -19.10
C HIS A 103 -3.12 7.40 -18.90
N LEU A 104 -2.85 6.34 -18.15
CA LEU A 104 -1.50 5.88 -17.89
C LEU A 104 -0.78 5.35 -19.14
N SER A 105 -1.52 4.74 -20.08
CA SER A 105 -0.96 4.34 -21.40
C SER A 105 -0.59 5.55 -22.25
N ALA A 106 -1.32 6.65 -22.14
CA ALA A 106 -1.04 7.89 -22.87
C ALA A 106 0.05 8.73 -22.19
N SER A 107 0.29 8.55 -20.89
CA SER A 107 1.30 9.27 -20.08
C SER A 107 2.38 8.32 -19.58
N PRO A 108 3.44 8.05 -20.35
CA PRO A 108 4.43 7.00 -20.08
C PRO A 108 5.41 7.34 -18.94
N GLY A 109 5.19 8.40 -18.18
CA GLY A 109 6.08 8.78 -17.09
C GLY A 109 6.19 7.71 -16.00
N LEU A 110 5.07 7.06 -15.64
CA LEU A 110 5.09 5.97 -14.67
C LEU A 110 5.88 4.76 -15.19
N GLN A 111 5.71 4.41 -16.48
CA GLN A 111 6.49 3.34 -17.10
C GLN A 111 7.99 3.66 -17.05
N ARG A 112 8.41 4.87 -17.43
CA ARG A 112 9.83 5.28 -17.34
C ARG A 112 10.35 5.25 -15.90
N ALA A 113 9.51 5.60 -14.90
CA ALA A 113 9.89 5.51 -13.51
C ALA A 113 10.13 4.04 -13.08
N VAL A 114 9.26 3.12 -13.50
CA VAL A 114 9.42 1.67 -13.26
C VAL A 114 10.68 1.14 -13.94
N GLU A 115 10.93 1.49 -15.19
CA GLU A 115 12.15 1.12 -15.94
C GLU A 115 13.43 1.62 -15.24
N ARG A 116 13.37 2.75 -14.56
CA ARG A 116 14.45 3.30 -13.73
C ARG A 116 14.59 2.60 -12.39
N GLY A 117 13.65 1.73 -12.02
CA GLY A 117 13.63 0.99 -10.75
C GLY A 117 12.91 1.70 -9.60
N ALA A 118 12.15 2.78 -9.87
CA ALA A 118 11.35 3.42 -8.84
C ALA A 118 10.30 2.44 -8.28
N PRO A 119 10.23 2.27 -6.94
CA PRO A 119 9.24 1.37 -6.34
C PRO A 119 7.82 1.88 -6.57
N VAL A 120 6.91 0.93 -6.84
CA VAL A 120 5.48 1.20 -7.00
C VAL A 120 4.68 0.25 -6.12
N LEU A 121 3.72 0.81 -5.39
CA LEU A 121 2.67 0.04 -4.72
C LEU A 121 1.36 0.20 -5.49
N ALA A 122 0.81 -0.91 -6.00
CA ALA A 122 -0.47 -0.93 -6.69
C ALA A 122 -1.51 -1.76 -5.92
N ILE A 123 -2.68 -1.18 -5.65
CA ILE A 123 -3.73 -1.80 -4.84
C ILE A 123 -4.90 -2.22 -5.72
N CYS A 124 -5.33 -3.48 -5.63
CA CYS A 124 -6.58 -4.01 -6.19
C CYS A 124 -6.71 -3.72 -7.70
N ALA A 125 -7.62 -2.81 -8.09
CA ALA A 125 -7.76 -2.38 -9.49
C ALA A 125 -6.45 -1.78 -10.05
N GLY A 126 -5.62 -1.15 -9.23
CA GLY A 126 -4.28 -0.72 -9.61
C GLY A 126 -3.42 -1.88 -10.09
N MET A 127 -3.40 -3.02 -9.36
CA MET A 127 -2.68 -4.23 -9.78
C MET A 127 -3.20 -4.74 -11.14
N GLN A 128 -4.52 -4.75 -11.34
CA GLN A 128 -5.14 -5.22 -12.57
C GLN A 128 -4.79 -4.33 -13.77
N VAL A 129 -4.79 -3.00 -13.57
CA VAL A 129 -4.37 -2.02 -14.59
C VAL A 129 -2.91 -2.20 -14.97
N PHE A 130 -2.04 -2.58 -14.03
CA PHE A 130 -0.63 -2.82 -14.30
C PHE A 130 -0.36 -4.13 -15.05
N GLY A 131 -1.31 -5.08 -15.05
CA GLY A 131 -1.22 -6.34 -15.78
C GLY A 131 -1.27 -6.17 -17.31
N GLU A 132 -1.30 -7.30 -18.02
CA GLU A 132 -1.45 -7.30 -19.48
C GLU A 132 -2.86 -6.90 -19.91
N TRP A 133 -3.85 -7.46 -19.22
CA TRP A 133 -5.26 -7.19 -19.47
C TRP A 133 -6.12 -7.64 -18.30
N PHE A 134 -7.32 -7.08 -18.22
CA PHE A 134 -8.33 -7.43 -17.23
C PHE A 134 -9.75 -7.46 -17.83
N VAL A 135 -10.61 -8.27 -17.24
CA VAL A 135 -12.04 -8.35 -17.61
C VAL A 135 -12.86 -7.55 -16.62
N VAL A 136 -13.73 -6.69 -17.10
CA VAL A 136 -14.64 -5.88 -16.29
C VAL A 136 -16.02 -6.52 -16.17
N SER A 137 -16.91 -5.95 -15.36
CA SER A 137 -18.22 -6.52 -15.01
C SER A 137 -19.15 -6.78 -16.20
N ASP A 138 -19.01 -6.05 -17.32
CA ASP A 138 -19.77 -6.27 -18.56
C ASP A 138 -19.23 -7.45 -19.39
N GLY A 139 -18.19 -8.15 -18.90
CA GLY A 139 -17.53 -9.24 -19.60
C GLY A 139 -16.52 -8.81 -20.66
N SER A 140 -16.37 -7.52 -20.92
CA SER A 140 -15.40 -7.02 -21.89
C SER A 140 -13.98 -7.05 -21.34
N ARG A 141 -13.02 -7.34 -22.22
CA ARG A 141 -11.59 -7.31 -21.92
C ARG A 141 -11.04 -5.92 -22.20
N ALA A 142 -10.33 -5.37 -21.23
CA ALA A 142 -9.60 -4.11 -21.35
C ALA A 142 -8.09 -4.36 -21.31
N PRO A 143 -7.28 -3.60 -22.10
CA PRO A 143 -5.84 -3.69 -22.00
C PRO A 143 -5.35 -3.08 -20.69
N GLY A 144 -4.34 -3.69 -20.06
CA GLY A 144 -3.54 -3.11 -19.00
C GLY A 144 -2.32 -2.38 -19.55
N LEU A 145 -1.38 -2.08 -18.66
CA LEU A 145 -0.12 -1.39 -18.99
C LEU A 145 1.00 -2.35 -19.43
N GLY A 146 0.83 -3.67 -19.18
CA GLY A 146 1.87 -4.67 -19.43
C GLY A 146 3.13 -4.51 -18.57
N LEU A 147 3.01 -3.88 -17.41
CA LEU A 147 4.11 -3.69 -16.43
C LEU A 147 4.26 -4.87 -15.48
N LEU A 148 3.21 -5.68 -15.34
CA LEU A 148 3.18 -6.93 -14.60
C LEU A 148 2.76 -8.07 -15.53
N ASP A 149 3.45 -9.18 -15.44
CA ASP A 149 3.08 -10.44 -16.14
C ASP A 149 1.92 -11.11 -15.38
N VAL A 150 0.76 -10.48 -15.45
CA VAL A 150 -0.47 -10.98 -14.85
C VAL A 150 -1.66 -10.69 -15.74
N THR A 151 -2.67 -11.54 -15.62
CA THR A 151 -3.97 -11.36 -16.25
C THR A 151 -5.08 -11.49 -15.21
N THR A 152 -6.18 -10.72 -15.36
CA THR A 152 -7.28 -10.75 -14.40
C THR A 152 -8.59 -11.09 -15.08
N THR A 153 -9.29 -12.10 -14.55
CA THR A 153 -10.64 -12.51 -14.94
C THR A 153 -11.57 -12.49 -13.73
N PRO A 154 -12.89 -12.53 -13.90
CA PRO A 154 -13.80 -12.68 -12.76
C PRO A 154 -13.61 -14.01 -12.05
N GLN A 155 -13.73 -14.02 -10.73
CA GLN A 155 -13.93 -15.22 -9.92
C GLN A 155 -15.42 -15.53 -9.76
N ALA A 156 -15.76 -16.71 -9.21
CA ALA A 156 -17.15 -17.19 -9.07
C ALA A 156 -17.97 -16.33 -8.09
N SER A 157 -17.35 -15.74 -7.08
CA SER A 157 -18.00 -14.89 -6.08
C SER A 157 -17.06 -13.79 -5.62
N ARG A 158 -17.61 -12.67 -5.13
CA ARG A 158 -16.83 -11.56 -4.60
C ARG A 158 -16.14 -11.95 -3.31
N SER A 159 -14.85 -11.69 -3.21
CA SER A 159 -14.06 -11.84 -1.98
C SER A 159 -14.21 -10.60 -1.13
N ILE A 160 -14.71 -10.75 0.10
CA ILE A 160 -14.87 -9.66 1.08
C ILE A 160 -14.50 -10.19 2.45
N GLY A 161 -13.48 -9.63 3.06
CA GLY A 161 -13.10 -10.05 4.41
C GLY A 161 -11.67 -9.71 4.80
N GLU A 162 -11.28 -10.21 5.96
CA GLU A 162 -9.90 -10.12 6.44
C GLU A 162 -9.03 -11.11 5.67
N LEU A 163 -7.88 -10.62 5.22
CA LEU A 163 -6.87 -11.39 4.51
C LEU A 163 -5.60 -11.47 5.36
N ALA A 164 -5.05 -12.66 5.50
CA ALA A 164 -3.76 -12.90 6.15
C ALA A 164 -2.85 -13.74 5.27
N VAL A 165 -1.58 -13.36 5.22
CA VAL A 165 -0.61 -13.88 4.25
C VAL A 165 0.74 -14.11 4.91
N THR A 166 1.37 -15.24 4.64
CA THR A 166 2.80 -15.43 4.92
C THR A 166 3.61 -14.89 3.75
N PRO A 167 4.43 -13.83 3.95
CA PRO A 167 5.18 -13.21 2.86
C PRO A 167 6.22 -14.16 2.27
N GLN A 168 6.50 -13.99 0.96
CA GLN A 168 7.54 -14.72 0.22
C GLN A 168 8.62 -13.79 -0.35
N VAL A 169 8.64 -12.55 0.10
CA VAL A 169 9.58 -11.52 -0.34
C VAL A 169 10.68 -11.34 0.70
N ALA A 170 11.91 -11.32 0.27
CA ALA A 170 13.05 -11.05 1.15
C ALA A 170 12.91 -9.68 1.83
N GLY A 171 13.20 -9.63 3.12
CA GLY A 171 13.03 -8.43 3.95
C GLY A 171 11.67 -8.31 4.64
N LEU A 172 10.72 -9.22 4.36
CA LEU A 172 9.45 -9.33 5.08
C LEU A 172 9.46 -10.58 5.96
N THR A 173 9.31 -10.40 7.25
CA THR A 173 9.37 -11.49 8.24
C THR A 173 8.04 -11.71 8.94
N GLN A 174 7.22 -10.68 9.02
CA GLN A 174 5.95 -10.70 9.73
C GLN A 174 4.80 -11.02 8.77
N PRO A 175 3.76 -11.73 9.22
CA PRO A 175 2.55 -11.94 8.41
C PRO A 175 1.98 -10.61 7.93
N LEU A 176 1.57 -10.56 6.67
CA LEU A 176 0.85 -9.42 6.11
C LEU A 176 -0.65 -9.58 6.37
N THR A 177 -1.33 -8.45 6.59
CA THR A 177 -2.78 -8.43 6.79
C THR A 177 -3.42 -7.29 6.03
N GLY A 178 -4.64 -7.52 5.52
CA GLY A 178 -5.43 -6.51 4.83
C GLY A 178 -6.90 -6.86 4.84
N PHE A 179 -7.70 -6.01 4.26
CA PHE A 179 -9.09 -6.28 3.96
C PHE A 179 -9.22 -6.45 2.44
N GLU A 180 -9.68 -7.60 1.98
CA GLU A 180 -9.96 -7.83 0.56
C GLU A 180 -11.39 -7.47 0.21
N ASN A 181 -11.59 -6.84 -0.95
CA ASN A 181 -12.91 -6.53 -1.49
C ASN A 181 -12.85 -6.45 -3.01
N HIS A 182 -12.88 -7.58 -3.68
CA HIS A 182 -12.72 -7.64 -5.14
C HIS A 182 -13.49 -8.81 -5.78
N MET A 183 -13.68 -8.71 -7.09
CA MET A 183 -14.27 -9.75 -7.93
C MET A 183 -13.24 -10.35 -8.91
N GLY A 184 -12.04 -9.78 -8.97
CA GLY A 184 -10.99 -10.22 -9.88
C GLY A 184 -10.26 -11.45 -9.36
N ALA A 185 -9.97 -12.40 -10.24
CA ALA A 185 -8.99 -13.46 -10.07
C ALA A 185 -7.76 -13.13 -10.91
N THR A 186 -6.63 -12.88 -10.26
CA THR A 186 -5.37 -12.52 -10.92
C THR A 186 -4.44 -13.72 -11.00
N VAL A 187 -4.11 -14.09 -12.22
CA VAL A 187 -3.20 -15.20 -12.55
C VAL A 187 -1.84 -14.63 -12.90
N LEU A 188 -0.80 -15.17 -12.25
CA LEU A 188 0.59 -14.79 -12.47
C LEU A 188 1.18 -15.57 -13.64
N GLY A 189 1.88 -14.87 -14.52
CA GLY A 189 2.76 -15.48 -15.52
C GLY A 189 4.15 -15.81 -14.95
N PRO A 190 5.05 -16.35 -15.79
CA PRO A 190 6.36 -16.83 -15.37
C PRO A 190 7.31 -15.74 -14.83
N ASP A 191 7.13 -14.49 -15.24
CA ASP A 191 8.01 -13.37 -14.83
C ASP A 191 7.55 -12.70 -13.53
N ALA A 192 6.36 -13.08 -13.02
CA ALA A 192 5.77 -12.54 -11.79
C ALA A 192 5.90 -13.53 -10.63
N ALA A 193 6.22 -13.04 -9.43
CA ALA A 193 6.23 -13.81 -8.21
C ALA A 193 5.11 -13.35 -7.26
N PRO A 194 4.53 -14.24 -6.44
CA PRO A 194 3.54 -13.81 -5.44
C PRO A 194 4.21 -13.02 -4.32
N LEU A 195 3.50 -12.01 -3.78
CA LEU A 195 3.88 -11.31 -2.56
C LEU A 195 3.91 -12.27 -1.37
N GLY A 196 2.98 -13.24 -1.34
CA GLY A 196 2.98 -14.25 -0.32
C GLY A 196 1.92 -15.34 -0.53
N ARG A 197 1.88 -16.28 0.43
CA ARG A 197 0.95 -17.39 0.48
C ARG A 197 -0.20 -17.07 1.43
N VAL A 198 -1.43 -17.23 0.96
CA VAL A 198 -2.63 -16.98 1.77
C VAL A 198 -2.72 -17.98 2.92
N THR A 199 -2.95 -17.48 4.11
CA THR A 199 -3.23 -18.28 5.32
C THR A 199 -4.67 -18.12 5.79
N SER A 200 -5.33 -17.04 5.40
CA SER A 200 -6.76 -16.81 5.57
C SER A 200 -7.25 -15.80 4.54
N GLY A 201 -8.45 -15.95 4.03
CA GLY A 201 -8.98 -15.18 2.92
C GLY A 201 -8.75 -15.85 1.57
N VAL A 202 -8.80 -15.05 0.50
CA VAL A 202 -8.78 -15.55 -0.89
C VAL A 202 -7.54 -15.04 -1.65
N GLY A 203 -7.10 -13.80 -1.40
CA GLY A 203 -5.95 -13.20 -2.07
C GLY A 203 -6.19 -12.97 -3.56
N ASN A 204 -5.28 -13.43 -4.42
CA ASN A 204 -5.41 -13.25 -5.88
C ASN A 204 -6.65 -13.92 -6.49
N GLY A 205 -7.32 -14.79 -5.73
CA GLY A 205 -8.50 -15.52 -6.22
C GLY A 205 -8.16 -16.65 -7.19
N VAL A 206 -9.21 -17.25 -7.73
CA VAL A 206 -9.14 -18.29 -8.75
C VAL A 206 -10.19 -17.98 -9.82
N PRO A 207 -9.84 -18.01 -11.13
CA PRO A 207 -10.80 -17.87 -12.20
C PRO A 207 -12.01 -18.78 -12.02
N ALA A 208 -13.21 -18.30 -12.37
CA ALA A 208 -14.47 -19.00 -12.10
C ALA A 208 -14.55 -20.42 -12.72
N ASP A 209 -13.78 -20.67 -13.76
CA ASP A 209 -13.70 -21.95 -14.50
C ASP A 209 -12.52 -22.84 -14.07
N GLN A 210 -11.75 -22.43 -13.04
CA GLN A 210 -10.57 -23.15 -12.55
C GLN A 210 -10.74 -23.62 -11.11
N GLN A 211 -9.89 -24.56 -10.71
CA GLN A 211 -9.80 -25.06 -9.35
C GLN A 211 -8.61 -24.42 -8.60
N ILE A 212 -8.70 -24.40 -7.27
CA ILE A 212 -7.59 -23.95 -6.42
C ILE A 212 -6.35 -24.77 -6.76
N PRO A 213 -5.22 -24.10 -7.07
CA PRO A 213 -3.96 -24.78 -7.38
C PRO A 213 -3.50 -25.70 -6.23
N ALA A 214 -2.83 -26.81 -6.56
CA ALA A 214 -2.30 -27.74 -5.56
C ALA A 214 -1.31 -27.07 -4.57
N GLY A 215 -0.67 -25.97 -4.98
CA GLY A 215 0.19 -25.13 -4.14
C GLY A 215 -0.56 -24.22 -3.16
N GLY A 216 -1.90 -24.19 -3.19
CA GLY A 216 -2.74 -23.27 -2.41
C GLY A 216 -2.87 -21.90 -3.03
N LEU A 217 -3.60 -21.02 -2.35
CA LEU A 217 -3.84 -19.65 -2.79
C LEU A 217 -2.62 -18.75 -2.51
N VAL A 218 -2.40 -17.80 -3.40
CA VAL A 218 -1.37 -16.78 -3.29
C VAL A 218 -2.01 -15.40 -3.23
N GLU A 219 -1.25 -14.44 -2.76
CA GLU A 219 -1.67 -13.05 -2.67
C GLU A 219 -0.62 -12.13 -3.25
N GLY A 220 -1.11 -11.11 -3.97
CA GLY A 220 -0.32 -10.05 -4.52
C GLY A 220 0.65 -10.51 -5.62
N VAL A 221 1.43 -9.56 -6.07
CA VAL A 221 2.42 -9.73 -7.14
C VAL A 221 3.66 -8.91 -6.82
N VAL A 222 4.82 -9.47 -7.11
CA VAL A 222 6.10 -8.77 -7.09
C VAL A 222 6.80 -9.03 -8.41
N GLN A 223 7.14 -7.95 -9.11
CA GLN A 223 7.92 -8.01 -10.34
C GLN A 223 8.79 -6.75 -10.46
N GLY A 224 10.10 -6.93 -10.48
CA GLY A 224 11.03 -5.80 -10.47
C GLY A 224 10.84 -4.90 -9.24
N SER A 225 10.59 -3.60 -9.50
CA SER A 225 10.33 -2.60 -8.46
C SER A 225 8.87 -2.52 -8.02
N ILE A 226 7.95 -3.22 -8.70
CA ILE A 226 6.51 -3.16 -8.42
C ILE A 226 6.13 -4.19 -7.35
N ILE A 227 5.35 -3.77 -6.38
CA ILE A 227 4.61 -4.62 -5.46
C ILE A 227 3.13 -4.28 -5.61
N ALA A 228 2.31 -5.30 -5.83
CA ALA A 228 0.88 -5.14 -5.97
C ALA A 228 0.13 -6.10 -5.04
N THR A 229 -1.07 -5.72 -4.57
CA THR A 229 -1.83 -6.49 -3.57
C THR A 229 -3.31 -6.20 -3.66
N TYR A 230 -4.14 -7.17 -3.24
CA TYR A 230 -5.57 -6.95 -3.01
C TYR A 230 -5.88 -6.41 -1.61
N MET A 231 -4.89 -6.23 -0.76
CA MET A 231 -5.06 -5.72 0.59
C MET A 231 -5.40 -4.22 0.59
N HIS A 232 -6.54 -3.88 1.15
CA HIS A 232 -6.94 -2.52 1.51
C HIS A 232 -6.76 -2.25 3.00
N GLY A 233 -7.00 -0.99 3.42
CA GLY A 233 -7.18 -0.66 4.78
C GLY A 233 -6.47 0.48 5.48
N PRO A 234 -5.63 1.35 4.94
CA PRO A 234 -4.58 1.24 3.92
C PRO A 234 -3.62 0.09 4.24
N ALA A 235 -3.18 -0.64 3.20
CA ALA A 235 -2.34 -1.83 3.39
C ALA A 235 -1.08 -1.56 4.22
N LEU A 236 -0.40 -0.42 3.98
CA LEU A 236 0.83 -0.06 4.68
C LEU A 236 0.64 0.34 6.14
N ALA A 237 -0.56 0.82 6.53
CA ALA A 237 -0.88 1.11 7.92
C ALA A 237 -0.91 -0.18 8.78
N ARG A 238 -1.21 -1.32 8.15
CA ARG A 238 -1.28 -2.63 8.79
C ARG A 238 0.01 -3.44 8.63
N ASN A 239 0.90 -3.02 7.71
CA ASN A 239 2.10 -3.76 7.33
C ASN A 239 3.33 -2.85 7.31
N PRO A 240 3.86 -2.45 8.49
CA PRO A 240 4.97 -1.50 8.58
C PRO A 240 6.27 -2.01 7.92
N GLU A 241 6.56 -3.32 7.95
CA GLU A 241 7.72 -3.88 7.24
C GLU A 241 7.60 -3.70 5.72
N LEU A 242 6.39 -3.85 5.15
CA LEU A 242 6.15 -3.61 3.73
C LEU A 242 6.35 -2.12 3.37
N ALA A 243 5.90 -1.21 4.25
CA ALA A 243 6.15 0.22 4.07
C ALA A 243 7.66 0.52 4.10
N ASP A 244 8.39 -0.04 5.06
CA ASP A 244 9.84 0.17 5.18
C ASP A 244 10.61 -0.46 4.02
N LEU A 245 10.20 -1.61 3.51
CA LEU A 245 10.78 -2.22 2.30
C LEU A 245 10.67 -1.29 1.09
N LEU A 246 9.50 -0.68 0.87
CA LEU A 246 9.30 0.28 -0.22
C LEU A 246 10.18 1.53 -0.03
N LEU A 247 10.28 2.03 1.21
CA LEU A 247 11.12 3.17 1.54
C LEU A 247 12.62 2.86 1.38
N CYS A 248 13.08 1.68 1.79
CA CYS A 248 14.45 1.23 1.57
C CYS A 248 14.80 1.23 0.08
N ARG A 249 13.89 0.68 -0.76
CA ARG A 249 14.08 0.68 -2.23
C ARG A 249 14.11 2.09 -2.80
N ALA A 250 13.22 3.00 -2.35
CA ALA A 250 13.18 4.38 -2.81
C ALA A 250 14.44 5.18 -2.45
N LEU A 251 14.99 4.92 -1.27
CA LEU A 251 16.19 5.60 -0.77
C LEU A 251 17.51 4.92 -1.20
N GLY A 252 17.45 3.72 -1.80
CA GLY A 252 18.63 2.96 -2.16
C GLY A 252 19.45 2.49 -0.97
N VAL A 253 18.79 2.17 0.16
CA VAL A 253 19.43 1.71 1.40
C VAL A 253 18.98 0.29 1.77
N ASP A 254 19.84 -0.46 2.44
CA ASP A 254 19.52 -1.85 2.83
C ASP A 254 18.53 -1.92 4.02
N SER A 255 18.55 -0.92 4.89
CA SER A 255 17.67 -0.88 6.06
C SER A 255 17.42 0.55 6.54
N LEU A 256 16.35 0.73 7.29
CA LEU A 256 15.99 1.98 7.97
C LEU A 256 15.96 1.77 9.49
N PRO A 257 16.24 2.81 10.28
CA PRO A 257 16.06 2.76 11.73
C PRO A 257 14.65 2.29 12.08
N PRO A 258 14.48 1.40 13.06
CA PRO A 258 13.17 0.88 13.43
C PRO A 258 12.25 2.01 13.93
N VAL A 259 10.99 1.94 13.54
CA VAL A 259 9.91 2.81 14.06
C VAL A 259 8.79 1.91 14.53
N GLU A 260 8.63 1.83 15.83
CA GLU A 260 7.58 1.04 16.48
C GLU A 260 6.44 1.95 16.91
N VAL A 261 5.21 1.57 16.56
CA VAL A 261 3.98 2.27 16.97
C VAL A 261 3.09 1.25 17.65
N ALA A 262 2.98 1.34 18.98
CA ALA A 262 2.26 0.36 19.79
C ALA A 262 0.81 0.11 19.33
N ALA A 263 0.11 1.15 18.89
CA ALA A 263 -1.25 1.03 18.35
C ALA A 263 -1.30 0.22 17.03
N VAL A 264 -0.27 0.32 16.19
CA VAL A 264 -0.15 -0.47 14.95
C VAL A 264 0.06 -1.94 15.30
N GLU A 265 0.96 -2.24 16.23
CA GLU A 265 1.21 -3.61 16.66
C GLU A 265 -0.01 -4.25 17.34
N GLN A 266 -0.77 -3.48 18.11
CA GLN A 266 -2.04 -3.95 18.66
C GLN A 266 -3.04 -4.25 17.55
N LEU A 267 -3.25 -3.33 16.61
CA LEU A 267 -4.15 -3.51 15.47
C LEU A 267 -3.79 -4.78 14.68
N ARG A 268 -2.51 -4.98 14.38
CA ARG A 268 -2.03 -6.17 13.66
C ARG A 268 -2.39 -7.47 14.39
N ARG A 269 -2.12 -7.55 15.69
CA ARG A 269 -2.48 -8.72 16.50
C ARG A 269 -3.97 -9.01 16.45
N GLU A 270 -4.81 -7.98 16.60
CA GLU A 270 -6.27 -8.10 16.54
C GLU A 270 -6.74 -8.58 15.17
N ARG A 271 -6.17 -8.04 14.07
CA ARG A 271 -6.56 -8.42 12.70
C ARG A 271 -6.09 -9.84 12.34
N ILE A 272 -4.88 -10.24 12.73
CA ILE A 272 -4.42 -11.62 12.56
C ILE A 272 -5.32 -12.60 13.34
N ALA A 273 -5.72 -12.25 14.54
CA ALA A 273 -6.63 -13.07 15.33
C ALA A 273 -8.04 -13.13 14.71
N ALA A 274 -8.54 -12.05 14.11
CA ALA A 274 -9.82 -12.01 13.41
C ALA A 274 -9.80 -12.85 12.12
N ALA A 275 -8.73 -12.81 11.36
CA ALA A 275 -8.57 -13.57 10.12
C ALA A 275 -8.51 -15.09 10.33
N ARG A 276 -8.25 -15.58 11.56
CA ARG A 276 -8.20 -17.01 11.90
C ARG A 276 -9.53 -17.58 12.37
N ARG A 277 -10.57 -16.76 12.49
CA ARG A 277 -11.94 -17.17 12.89
C ARG A 277 -12.81 -17.46 11.68
#